data_799bfc01b2b90e162ad4435e196ec7fa
#
_entry.id   799bfc01b2b90e162ad4435e196ec7fa
#
_cell.length_a   1.000
_cell.length_b   1.000
_cell.length_c   1.000
_cell.angle_alpha   90.00
_cell.angle_beta   90.00
_cell.angle_gamma   90.00
#
_symmetry.space_group_name_H-M   'P 1'
#
loop_
_entity.id
_entity.type
_entity.pdbx_description
1 polymer ?
#
loop_
_entity_poly.entity_id
_entity_poly.type
_entity_poly.pdbx_seq_one_letter_code
_entity_poly.pdbx_strand_id
1 'polypeptide(L)'
;MPACVYTVKEISMPYSPTLLVHIAGGTLGLLSGTAAICFRKGCRPHVLAGRVFVASMLIMALGAAYLGIVKHQPNNVSGGIFTFYLIGTAWLTARRRPGETSRLDWVALLIPLALGILTWLAGISVLRRGESSQNGVPVGVTFFMGSVMLLAAMGDVRMLVRGGALGAKRLARHLWRMCFGLFIAAGSFFLGPSNRPLRLISSVGIGQHLPPALFSMGLYLVLTILPLVILIFWLVRVRFTSTYKTRPRAVLSSSAD
;
A
#
# COMPACT_ATOMS: atom_id res chain seq x y z
N MET A 1 45.08 43.87 4.60
CA MET A 1 44.40 42.90 3.72
C MET A 1 43.76 41.83 4.60
N PRO A 2 42.44 41.78 4.76
CA PRO A 2 41.81 40.73 5.54
C PRO A 2 41.63 39.47 4.68
N ALA A 3 42.15 38.34 5.21
CA ALA A 3 41.99 37.03 4.60
C ALA A 3 40.51 36.60 4.59
N CYS A 4 39.99 36.34 3.41
CA CYS A 4 38.66 35.79 3.19
C CYS A 4 38.66 34.30 3.62
N VAL A 5 38.18 34.04 4.83
CA VAL A 5 37.98 32.67 5.30
C VAL A 5 36.72 32.14 4.61
N TYR A 6 36.91 31.35 3.57
CA TYR A 6 35.80 30.54 3.00
C TYR A 6 35.42 29.45 4.02
N THR A 7 34.39 29.69 4.77
CA THR A 7 33.70 28.62 5.53
C THR A 7 33.13 27.63 4.52
N VAL A 8 33.77 26.49 4.39
CA VAL A 8 33.18 25.32 3.73
C VAL A 8 31.92 24.97 4.51
N LYS A 9 30.76 25.35 3.96
CA LYS A 9 29.46 24.93 4.48
C LYS A 9 29.42 23.41 4.35
N GLU A 10 29.59 22.72 5.48
CA GLU A 10 29.37 21.28 5.53
C GLU A 10 28.05 20.98 4.84
N ILE A 11 28.12 20.20 3.77
CA ILE A 11 26.93 19.62 3.12
C ILE A 11 26.42 18.57 4.08
N SER A 12 25.72 19.01 5.12
CA SER A 12 24.97 18.11 5.98
C SER A 12 23.92 17.44 5.09
N MET A 13 24.07 16.17 4.86
CA MET A 13 23.07 15.35 4.17
C MET A 13 21.74 15.54 4.89
N PRO A 14 20.74 16.23 4.29
CA PRO A 14 19.52 16.64 5.00
C PRO A 14 18.58 15.45 5.30
N TYR A 15 18.99 14.24 4.95
CA TYR A 15 18.16 13.04 5.05
C TYR A 15 18.85 11.95 5.86
N SER A 16 18.15 11.45 6.90
CA SER A 16 18.63 10.26 7.61
C SER A 16 18.68 9.04 6.67
N PRO A 17 19.62 8.10 6.88
CA PRO A 17 19.71 6.89 6.06
C PRO A 17 18.38 6.12 5.97
N THR A 18 17.64 6.03 7.07
CA THR A 18 16.31 5.39 7.10
C THR A 18 15.32 6.10 6.19
N LEU A 19 15.34 7.44 6.13
CA LEU A 19 14.47 8.19 5.23
C LEU A 19 14.84 7.95 3.77
N LEU A 20 16.12 7.86 3.44
CA LEU A 20 16.58 7.54 2.08
C LEU A 20 16.13 6.13 1.66
N VAL A 21 16.28 5.13 2.52
CA VAL A 21 15.81 3.75 2.28
C VAL A 21 14.29 3.74 2.09
N HIS A 22 13.53 4.47 2.92
CA HIS A 22 12.09 4.59 2.79
C HIS A 22 11.68 5.21 1.44
N ILE A 23 12.32 6.30 1.03
CA ILE A 23 12.04 6.97 -0.26
C ILE A 23 12.40 6.05 -1.44
N ALA A 24 13.57 5.43 -1.41
CA ALA A 24 14.04 4.53 -2.46
C ALA A 24 13.09 3.31 -2.59
N GLY A 25 12.73 2.70 -1.44
CA GLY A 25 11.76 1.60 -1.40
C GLY A 25 10.39 2.00 -1.94
N GLY A 26 9.89 3.18 -1.57
CA GLY A 26 8.63 3.72 -2.06
C GLY A 26 8.65 3.98 -3.57
N THR A 27 9.70 4.62 -4.09
CA THR A 27 9.86 4.90 -5.52
C THR A 27 9.94 3.60 -6.33
N LEU A 28 10.79 2.66 -5.90
CA LEU A 28 10.91 1.36 -6.55
C LEU A 28 9.59 0.56 -6.47
N GLY A 29 8.86 0.69 -5.35
CA GLY A 29 7.53 0.12 -5.18
C GLY A 29 6.52 0.69 -6.19
N LEU A 30 6.45 2.00 -6.34
CA LEU A 30 5.55 2.65 -7.31
C LEU A 30 5.87 2.21 -8.75
N LEU A 31 7.14 2.21 -9.14
CA LEU A 31 7.56 1.81 -10.49
C LEU A 31 7.27 0.33 -10.77
N SER A 32 7.67 -0.56 -9.87
CA SER A 32 7.48 -2.01 -10.05
C SER A 32 6.02 -2.43 -9.91
N GLY A 33 5.24 -1.77 -9.05
CA GLY A 33 3.80 -1.98 -8.94
C GLY A 33 3.06 -1.58 -10.21
N THR A 34 3.38 -0.41 -10.77
CA THR A 34 2.85 0.04 -12.06
C THR A 34 3.21 -0.92 -13.19
N ALA A 35 4.48 -1.34 -13.26
CA ALA A 35 4.93 -2.35 -14.24
C ALA A 35 4.16 -3.67 -14.09
N ALA A 36 3.95 -4.15 -12.86
CA ALA A 36 3.17 -5.37 -12.61
C ALA A 36 1.70 -5.23 -13.06
N ILE A 37 1.11 -4.03 -12.96
CA ILE A 37 -0.24 -3.77 -13.46
C ILE A 37 -0.29 -3.84 -14.99
N CYS A 38 0.72 -3.33 -15.69
CA CYS A 38 0.78 -3.30 -17.15
C CYS A 38 1.01 -4.69 -17.77
N PHE A 39 1.76 -5.56 -17.11
CA PHE A 39 2.04 -6.89 -17.65
C PHE A 39 0.83 -7.83 -17.59
N ARG A 40 0.78 -8.78 -18.54
CA ARG A 40 -0.22 -9.86 -18.53
C ARG A 40 -0.11 -10.65 -17.21
N LYS A 41 -1.25 -10.78 -16.51
CA LYS A 41 -1.30 -11.42 -15.19
C LYS A 41 -0.80 -12.86 -15.24
N GLY A 42 0.09 -13.22 -14.31
CA GLY A 42 0.67 -14.56 -14.20
C GLY A 42 1.87 -14.85 -15.11
N CYS A 43 2.23 -13.97 -16.07
CA CYS A 43 3.44 -14.15 -16.88
C CYS A 43 4.73 -13.88 -16.08
N ARG A 44 5.88 -14.33 -16.59
CA ARG A 44 7.18 -14.13 -15.93
C ARG A 44 7.48 -12.66 -15.57
N PRO A 45 7.30 -11.66 -16.47
CA PRO A 45 7.50 -10.26 -16.14
C PRO A 45 6.58 -9.76 -15.02
N HIS A 46 5.29 -10.15 -15.00
CA HIS A 46 4.38 -9.82 -13.91
C HIS A 46 4.86 -10.35 -12.56
N VAL A 47 5.31 -11.61 -12.53
CA VAL A 47 5.81 -12.24 -11.30
C VAL A 47 7.09 -11.58 -10.82
N LEU A 48 8.01 -11.23 -11.73
CA LEU A 48 9.26 -10.56 -11.38
C LEU A 48 9.00 -9.15 -10.83
N ALA A 49 8.23 -8.33 -11.57
CA ALA A 49 7.84 -7.00 -11.11
C ALA A 49 7.09 -7.05 -9.78
N GLY A 50 6.20 -8.04 -9.60
CA GLY A 50 5.48 -8.27 -8.35
C GLY A 50 6.40 -8.64 -7.17
N ARG A 51 7.47 -9.40 -7.39
CA ARG A 51 8.46 -9.72 -6.34
C ARG A 51 9.24 -8.47 -5.92
N VAL A 52 9.67 -7.66 -6.89
CA VAL A 52 10.34 -6.38 -6.60
C VAL A 52 9.39 -5.45 -5.85
N PHE A 53 8.13 -5.35 -6.30
CA PHE A 53 7.09 -4.59 -5.62
C PHE A 53 6.92 -5.01 -4.16
N VAL A 54 6.76 -6.30 -3.90
CA VAL A 54 6.59 -6.81 -2.53
C VAL A 54 7.80 -6.46 -1.65
N ALA A 55 9.02 -6.74 -2.10
CA ALA A 55 10.22 -6.47 -1.31
C ALA A 55 10.37 -4.98 -1.00
N SER A 56 10.26 -4.13 -2.01
CA SER A 56 10.39 -2.68 -1.86
C SER A 56 9.30 -2.06 -0.99
N MET A 57 8.05 -2.53 -1.12
CA MET A 57 6.94 -2.06 -0.31
C MET A 57 7.03 -2.50 1.16
N LEU A 58 7.52 -3.70 1.45
CA LEU A 58 7.75 -4.15 2.83
C LEU A 58 8.85 -3.30 3.51
N ILE A 59 9.94 -3.03 2.80
CA ILE A 59 11.02 -2.15 3.29
C ILE A 59 10.48 -0.73 3.52
N MET A 60 9.76 -0.18 2.55
CA MET A 60 9.15 1.15 2.64
C MET A 60 8.19 1.23 3.84
N ALA A 61 7.34 0.22 4.04
CA ALA A 61 6.35 0.17 5.09
C ALA A 61 6.99 0.11 6.49
N LEU A 62 8.04 -0.69 6.68
CA LEU A 62 8.83 -0.71 7.91
C LEU A 62 9.50 0.64 8.18
N GLY A 63 10.08 1.24 7.15
CA GLY A 63 10.65 2.59 7.23
C GLY A 63 9.61 3.65 7.61
N ALA A 64 8.38 3.57 7.07
CA ALA A 64 7.28 4.47 7.43
C ALA A 64 6.88 4.33 8.89
N ALA A 65 6.73 3.10 9.39
CA ALA A 65 6.38 2.83 10.78
C ALA A 65 7.46 3.35 11.73
N TYR A 66 8.73 3.04 11.46
CA TYR A 66 9.86 3.51 12.25
C TYR A 66 9.96 5.05 12.28
N LEU A 67 9.92 5.69 11.11
CA LEU A 67 9.97 7.15 11.02
C LEU A 67 8.75 7.80 11.69
N GLY A 68 7.59 7.15 11.62
CA GLY A 68 6.39 7.59 12.30
C GLY A 68 6.54 7.58 13.83
N ILE A 69 7.18 6.54 14.39
CA ILE A 69 7.50 6.45 15.82
C ILE A 69 8.46 7.58 16.23
N VAL A 70 9.58 7.70 15.51
CA VAL A 70 10.62 8.70 15.82
C VAL A 70 10.10 10.14 15.72
N LYS A 71 9.18 10.40 14.78
CA LYS A 71 8.60 11.73 14.56
C LYS A 71 7.27 11.97 15.28
N HIS A 72 6.84 11.05 16.16
CA HIS A 72 5.56 11.11 16.87
C HIS A 72 4.35 11.31 15.96
N GLN A 73 4.31 10.59 14.84
CA GLN A 73 3.27 10.66 13.81
C GLN A 73 2.44 9.36 13.78
N PRO A 74 1.42 9.19 14.63
CA PRO A 74 0.67 7.93 14.76
C PRO A 74 -0.01 7.49 13.45
N ASN A 75 -0.44 8.43 12.62
CA ASN A 75 -1.03 8.12 11.32
C ASN A 75 -0.01 7.45 10.37
N ASN A 76 1.26 7.82 10.42
CA ASN A 76 2.31 7.19 9.62
C ASN A 76 2.68 5.81 10.18
N VAL A 77 2.65 5.64 11.50
CA VAL A 77 2.86 4.33 12.14
C VAL A 77 1.77 3.36 11.69
N SER A 78 0.51 3.72 11.86
CA SER A 78 -0.63 2.86 11.48
C SER A 78 -0.67 2.59 9.98
N GLY A 79 -0.38 3.59 9.13
CA GLY A 79 -0.27 3.45 7.68
C GLY A 79 0.84 2.50 7.27
N GLY A 80 2.02 2.58 7.90
CA GLY A 80 3.15 1.68 7.66
C GLY A 80 2.82 0.24 8.04
N ILE A 81 2.34 0.00 9.26
CA ILE A 81 1.96 -1.34 9.73
C ILE A 81 0.84 -1.93 8.86
N PHE A 82 -0.16 -1.13 8.49
CA PHE A 82 -1.25 -1.60 7.62
C PHE A 82 -0.77 -1.94 6.22
N THR A 83 0.12 -1.13 5.63
CA THR A 83 0.73 -1.43 4.33
C THR A 83 1.54 -2.73 4.38
N PHE A 84 2.35 -2.92 5.42
CA PHE A 84 3.10 -4.17 5.63
C PHE A 84 2.16 -5.38 5.70
N TYR A 85 1.08 -5.29 6.48
CA TYR A 85 0.06 -6.33 6.57
C TYR A 85 -0.59 -6.62 5.21
N LEU A 86 -1.00 -5.58 4.46
CA LEU A 86 -1.64 -5.76 3.15
C LEU A 86 -0.74 -6.50 2.18
N ILE A 87 0.49 -6.01 2.01
CA ILE A 87 1.45 -6.56 1.04
C ILE A 87 1.88 -7.97 1.44
N GLY A 88 2.21 -8.19 2.72
CA GLY A 88 2.63 -9.48 3.24
C GLY A 88 1.55 -10.55 3.07
N THR A 89 0.32 -10.24 3.46
CA THR A 89 -0.80 -11.20 3.34
C THR A 89 -1.27 -11.40 1.90
N ALA A 90 -1.15 -10.39 1.02
CA ALA A 90 -1.41 -10.55 -0.41
C ALA A 90 -0.36 -11.46 -1.07
N TRP A 91 0.92 -11.31 -0.70
CA TRP A 91 2.01 -12.17 -1.16
C TRP A 91 1.84 -13.61 -0.68
N LEU A 92 1.50 -13.83 0.59
CA LEU A 92 1.18 -15.15 1.12
C LEU A 92 -0.01 -15.78 0.37
N THR A 93 -1.07 -15.01 0.10
CA THR A 93 -2.23 -15.47 -0.69
C THR A 93 -1.82 -15.95 -2.08
N ALA A 94 -0.86 -15.28 -2.73
CA ALA A 94 -0.38 -15.67 -4.06
C ALA A 94 0.50 -16.94 -4.04
N ARG A 95 1.26 -17.18 -2.96
CA ARG A 95 2.22 -18.29 -2.86
C ARG A 95 1.67 -19.59 -2.31
N ARG A 96 0.70 -19.50 -1.41
CA ARG A 96 0.09 -20.67 -0.76
C ARG A 96 -0.76 -21.49 -1.73
N ARG A 97 -1.01 -22.74 -1.38
CA ARG A 97 -1.97 -23.58 -2.10
C ARG A 97 -3.40 -23.01 -1.95
N PRO A 98 -4.28 -23.25 -2.93
CA PRO A 98 -5.68 -22.86 -2.81
C PRO A 98 -6.35 -23.48 -1.57
N GLY A 99 -7.02 -22.66 -0.74
CA GLY A 99 -7.68 -23.12 0.49
C GLY A 99 -6.77 -23.29 1.70
N GLU A 100 -5.45 -23.05 1.56
CA GLU A 100 -4.52 -23.18 2.68
C GLU A 100 -4.65 -21.99 3.64
N THR A 101 -4.79 -22.31 4.93
CA THR A 101 -4.78 -21.34 6.05
C THR A 101 -3.75 -21.78 7.09
N SER A 102 -3.27 -20.87 7.90
CA SER A 102 -2.31 -21.14 8.98
C SER A 102 -2.63 -20.33 10.23
N ARG A 103 -1.99 -20.68 11.35
CA ARG A 103 -2.10 -19.89 12.60
C ARG A 103 -1.65 -18.44 12.41
N LEU A 104 -0.73 -18.18 11.48
CA LEU A 104 -0.29 -16.82 11.15
C LEU A 104 -1.43 -15.96 10.57
N ASP A 105 -2.43 -16.53 9.91
CA ASP A 105 -3.57 -15.76 9.40
C ASP A 105 -4.46 -15.24 10.54
N TRP A 106 -4.61 -16.01 11.63
CA TRP A 106 -5.32 -15.58 12.83
C TRP A 106 -4.58 -14.45 13.54
N VAL A 107 -3.24 -14.55 13.66
CA VAL A 107 -2.43 -13.47 14.23
C VAL A 107 -2.47 -12.24 13.33
N ALA A 108 -2.35 -12.42 12.01
CA ALA A 108 -2.41 -11.31 11.06
C ALA A 108 -3.75 -10.57 11.07
N LEU A 109 -4.87 -11.25 11.38
CA LEU A 109 -6.19 -10.63 11.55
C LEU A 109 -6.22 -9.58 12.65
N LEU A 110 -5.45 -9.76 13.75
CA LEU A 110 -5.44 -8.84 14.87
C LEU A 110 -4.88 -7.46 14.47
N ILE A 111 -4.00 -7.42 13.45
CA ILE A 111 -3.39 -6.16 12.98
C ILE A 111 -4.45 -5.19 12.44
N PRO A 112 -5.21 -5.51 11.38
CA PRO A 112 -6.19 -4.58 10.84
C PRO A 112 -7.35 -4.34 11.79
N LEU A 113 -7.70 -5.30 12.66
CA LEU A 113 -8.74 -5.13 13.68
C LEU A 113 -8.32 -4.07 14.70
N ALA A 114 -7.16 -4.24 15.32
CA ALA A 114 -6.64 -3.29 16.30
C ALA A 114 -6.41 -1.91 15.69
N LEU A 115 -5.72 -1.84 14.54
CA LEU A 115 -5.47 -0.57 13.85
C LEU A 115 -6.77 0.12 13.46
N GLY A 116 -7.76 -0.61 12.96
CA GLY A 116 -9.05 -0.04 12.57
C GLY A 116 -9.79 0.58 13.74
N ILE A 117 -9.87 -0.14 14.87
CA ILE A 117 -10.49 0.37 16.11
C ILE A 117 -9.73 1.60 16.61
N LEU A 118 -8.42 1.53 16.74
CA LEU A 118 -7.60 2.64 17.24
C LEU A 118 -7.69 3.87 16.33
N THR A 119 -7.71 3.68 15.01
CA THR A 119 -7.84 4.78 14.05
C THR A 119 -9.23 5.44 14.14
N TRP A 120 -10.29 4.66 14.32
CA TRP A 120 -11.64 5.19 14.55
C TRP A 120 -11.72 5.99 15.85
N LEU A 121 -11.18 5.45 16.96
CA LEU A 121 -11.13 6.15 18.24
C LEU A 121 -10.32 7.45 18.16
N ALA A 122 -9.20 7.45 17.43
CA ALA A 122 -8.43 8.66 17.16
C ALA A 122 -9.25 9.70 16.39
N GLY A 123 -9.96 9.31 15.33
CA GLY A 123 -10.85 10.20 14.59
C GLY A 123 -11.94 10.83 15.45
N ILE A 124 -12.59 10.02 16.32
CA ILE A 124 -13.58 10.50 17.28
C ILE A 124 -12.94 11.50 18.25
N SER A 125 -11.74 11.22 18.75
CA SER A 125 -11.06 12.12 19.68
C SER A 125 -10.72 13.49 19.06
N VAL A 126 -10.37 13.51 17.76
CA VAL A 126 -10.12 14.76 17.01
C VAL A 126 -11.42 15.58 16.91
N LEU A 127 -12.53 14.94 16.54
CA LEU A 127 -13.83 15.62 16.48
C LEU A 127 -14.28 16.17 17.82
N ARG A 128 -14.08 15.43 18.92
CA ARG A 128 -14.42 15.88 20.28
C ARG A 128 -13.63 17.12 20.72
N ARG A 129 -12.42 17.31 20.17
CA ARG A 129 -11.62 18.53 20.38
C ARG A 129 -12.03 19.72 19.50
N GLY A 130 -13.01 19.52 18.62
CA GLY A 130 -13.41 20.53 17.63
C GLY A 130 -12.40 20.72 16.48
N GLU A 131 -11.47 19.77 16.31
CA GLU A 131 -10.45 19.81 15.27
C GLU A 131 -10.96 19.12 13.99
N SER A 132 -10.55 19.63 12.82
CA SER A 132 -10.88 19.04 11.51
C SER A 132 -9.77 18.13 10.95
N SER A 133 -8.57 18.17 11.55
CA SER A 133 -7.40 17.40 11.11
C SER A 133 -6.46 17.08 12.26
N GLN A 134 -5.67 16.01 12.10
CA GLN A 134 -4.59 15.62 13.01
C GLN A 134 -3.30 15.47 12.21
N ASN A 135 -2.26 16.21 12.58
CA ASN A 135 -0.96 16.21 11.88
C ASN A 135 -1.11 16.46 10.35
N GLY A 136 -2.02 17.35 9.96
CA GLY A 136 -2.27 17.68 8.55
C GLY A 136 -3.10 16.63 7.80
N VAL A 137 -3.57 15.57 8.45
CA VAL A 137 -4.47 14.56 7.86
C VAL A 137 -5.91 14.92 8.22
N PRO A 138 -6.79 15.19 7.24
CA PRO A 138 -8.20 15.45 7.48
C PRO A 138 -8.89 14.28 8.21
N VAL A 139 -9.78 14.57 9.14
CA VAL A 139 -10.48 13.56 9.92
C VAL A 139 -11.28 12.58 9.05
N GLY A 140 -11.81 13.03 7.93
CA GLY A 140 -12.48 12.16 6.95
C GLY A 140 -11.55 11.07 6.38
N VAL A 141 -10.28 11.39 6.13
CA VAL A 141 -9.27 10.42 5.69
C VAL A 141 -8.98 9.41 6.81
N THR A 142 -8.94 9.86 8.06
CA THR A 142 -8.76 8.98 9.23
C THR A 142 -9.90 7.96 9.33
N PHE A 143 -11.16 8.38 9.24
CA PHE A 143 -12.31 7.48 9.22
C PHE A 143 -12.33 6.55 8.01
N PHE A 144 -12.00 7.05 6.83
CA PHE A 144 -11.88 6.23 5.62
C PHE A 144 -10.84 5.11 5.82
N MET A 145 -9.65 5.45 6.28
CA MET A 145 -8.59 4.46 6.53
C MET A 145 -8.98 3.44 7.60
N GLY A 146 -9.53 3.89 8.74
CA GLY A 146 -10.04 3.00 9.78
C GLY A 146 -11.12 2.06 9.28
N SER A 147 -12.04 2.53 8.45
CA SER A 147 -13.09 1.70 7.84
C SER A 147 -12.50 0.64 6.90
N VAL A 148 -11.51 1.00 6.08
CA VAL A 148 -10.83 0.02 5.20
C VAL A 148 -10.08 -1.02 6.02
N MET A 149 -9.44 -0.65 7.15
CA MET A 149 -8.79 -1.59 8.06
C MET A 149 -9.80 -2.59 8.64
N LEU A 150 -10.96 -2.12 9.10
CA LEU A 150 -12.04 -2.99 9.61
C LEU A 150 -12.62 -3.89 8.52
N LEU A 151 -12.79 -3.38 7.29
CA LEU A 151 -13.20 -4.19 6.14
C LEU A 151 -12.16 -5.26 5.80
N ALA A 152 -10.87 -4.96 5.95
CA ALA A 152 -9.79 -5.93 5.80
C ALA A 152 -9.90 -7.05 6.83
N ALA A 153 -10.11 -6.70 8.11
CA ALA A 153 -10.32 -7.65 9.19
C ALA A 153 -11.55 -8.53 8.94
N MET A 154 -12.68 -7.95 8.54
CA MET A 154 -13.89 -8.69 8.18
C MET A 154 -13.65 -9.67 7.02
N GLY A 155 -12.87 -9.24 6.01
CA GLY A 155 -12.44 -10.10 4.90
C GLY A 155 -11.59 -11.28 5.36
N ASP A 156 -10.74 -11.08 6.37
CA ASP A 156 -9.93 -12.15 6.97
C ASP A 156 -10.78 -13.12 7.78
N VAL A 157 -11.68 -12.63 8.62
CA VAL A 157 -12.64 -13.48 9.33
C VAL A 157 -13.41 -14.36 8.34
N ARG A 158 -13.96 -13.76 7.28
CA ARG A 158 -14.70 -14.52 6.25
C ARG A 158 -13.82 -15.57 5.55
N MET A 159 -12.56 -15.27 5.32
CA MET A 159 -11.61 -16.21 4.72
C MET A 159 -11.31 -17.38 5.66
N LEU A 160 -11.05 -17.09 6.94
CA LEU A 160 -10.70 -18.07 7.97
C LEU A 160 -11.88 -19.02 8.27
N VAL A 161 -13.07 -18.46 8.50
CA VAL A 161 -14.30 -19.26 8.77
C VAL A 161 -14.66 -20.19 7.60
N ARG A 162 -14.30 -19.80 6.36
CA ARG A 162 -14.55 -20.63 5.16
C ARG A 162 -13.43 -21.64 4.87
N GLY A 163 -12.43 -21.76 5.72
CA GLY A 163 -11.31 -22.66 5.52
C GLY A 163 -10.38 -22.25 4.37
N GLY A 164 -10.28 -20.93 4.10
CA GLY A 164 -9.34 -20.38 3.12
C GLY A 164 -9.97 -19.70 1.90
N ALA A 165 -9.13 -19.16 1.04
CA ALA A 165 -9.53 -18.45 -0.17
C ALA A 165 -9.31 -19.33 -1.42
N LEU A 166 -10.35 -19.49 -2.25
CA LEU A 166 -10.34 -20.30 -3.48
C LEU A 166 -10.73 -19.46 -4.70
N GLY A 167 -10.22 -19.84 -5.88
CA GLY A 167 -10.63 -19.30 -7.18
C GLY A 167 -10.69 -17.77 -7.24
N ALA A 168 -11.81 -17.23 -7.68
CA ALA A 168 -12.04 -15.79 -7.81
C ALA A 168 -11.85 -15.02 -6.49
N LYS A 169 -12.20 -15.60 -5.33
CA LYS A 169 -12.03 -14.97 -4.01
C LYS A 169 -10.56 -14.82 -3.64
N ARG A 170 -9.73 -15.83 -3.97
CA ARG A 170 -8.27 -15.77 -3.76
C ARG A 170 -7.64 -14.67 -4.62
N LEU A 171 -8.03 -14.60 -5.90
CA LEU A 171 -7.55 -13.57 -6.81
C LEU A 171 -8.00 -12.18 -6.36
N ALA A 172 -9.26 -12.00 -5.98
CA ALA A 172 -9.78 -10.74 -5.46
C ALA A 172 -9.03 -10.29 -4.19
N ARG A 173 -8.75 -11.23 -3.25
CA ARG A 173 -7.97 -10.95 -2.03
C ARG A 173 -6.56 -10.45 -2.34
N HIS A 174 -5.84 -11.11 -3.25
CA HIS A 174 -4.52 -10.67 -3.71
C HIS A 174 -4.60 -9.29 -4.35
N LEU A 175 -5.51 -9.12 -5.29
CA LEU A 175 -5.64 -7.92 -6.10
C LEU A 175 -5.93 -6.67 -5.27
N TRP A 176 -6.98 -6.71 -4.40
CA TRP A 176 -7.36 -5.52 -3.64
C TRP A 176 -6.27 -5.10 -2.66
N ARG A 177 -5.56 -6.03 -2.04
CA ARG A 177 -4.48 -5.73 -1.10
C ARG A 177 -3.26 -5.12 -1.77
N MET A 178 -2.86 -5.66 -2.94
CA MET A 178 -1.75 -5.09 -3.71
C MET A 178 -2.08 -3.70 -4.24
N CYS A 179 -3.26 -3.51 -4.83
CA CYS A 179 -3.69 -2.21 -5.36
C CYS A 179 -3.91 -1.18 -4.25
N PHE A 180 -4.48 -1.58 -3.10
CA PHE A 180 -4.67 -0.66 -2.00
C PHE A 180 -3.35 -0.28 -1.33
N GLY A 181 -2.41 -1.20 -1.21
CA GLY A 181 -1.04 -0.88 -0.78
C GLY A 181 -0.35 0.10 -1.73
N LEU A 182 -0.51 -0.09 -3.06
CA LEU A 182 -0.01 0.85 -4.06
C LEU A 182 -0.69 2.22 -3.95
N PHE A 183 -2.00 2.27 -3.69
CA PHE A 183 -2.74 3.51 -3.43
C PHE A 183 -2.20 4.27 -2.21
N ILE A 184 -1.92 3.57 -1.10
CA ILE A 184 -1.32 4.20 0.09
C ILE A 184 0.05 4.79 -0.25
N ALA A 185 0.90 4.06 -0.98
CA ALA A 185 2.21 4.54 -1.39
C ALA A 185 2.10 5.75 -2.33
N ALA A 186 1.21 5.70 -3.33
CA ALA A 186 0.96 6.80 -4.25
C ALA A 186 0.44 8.05 -3.52
N GLY A 187 -0.55 7.90 -2.63
CA GLY A 187 -1.06 8.99 -1.82
C GLY A 187 0.02 9.62 -0.93
N SER A 188 0.83 8.79 -0.28
CA SER A 188 1.95 9.27 0.55
C SER A 188 3.03 10.00 -0.28
N PHE A 189 3.26 9.59 -1.52
CA PHE A 189 4.26 10.19 -2.40
C PHE A 189 3.73 11.48 -3.06
N PHE A 190 2.55 11.43 -3.69
CA PHE A 190 2.01 12.54 -4.48
C PHE A 190 1.31 13.60 -3.63
N LEU A 191 0.57 13.20 -2.59
CA LEU A 191 -0.21 14.10 -1.75
C LEU A 191 0.46 14.41 -0.40
N GLY A 192 1.64 13.85 -0.17
CA GLY A 192 2.41 14.12 1.05
C GLY A 192 2.88 15.57 1.15
N PRO A 193 3.21 16.06 2.36
CA PRO A 193 3.64 17.45 2.57
C PRO A 193 4.91 17.77 1.75
N SER A 194 5.08 19.04 1.40
CA SER A 194 6.29 19.59 0.77
C SER A 194 6.53 19.20 -0.68
N ASN A 195 5.48 18.89 -1.46
CA ASN A 195 5.60 18.60 -2.91
C ASN A 195 6.76 17.64 -3.23
N ARG A 196 6.72 16.44 -2.63
CA ARG A 196 7.79 15.44 -2.68
C ARG A 196 8.25 15.07 -4.09
N PRO A 197 7.34 14.89 -5.10
CA PRO A 197 7.76 14.60 -6.46
C PRO A 197 8.66 15.67 -7.05
N LEU A 198 8.29 16.95 -6.89
CA LEU A 198 9.08 18.07 -7.38
C LEU A 198 10.46 18.12 -6.71
N ARG A 199 10.52 17.95 -5.38
CA ARG A 199 11.78 17.95 -4.64
C ARG A 199 12.73 16.81 -5.07
N LEU A 200 12.18 15.62 -5.30
CA LEU A 200 12.96 14.47 -5.77
C LEU A 200 13.54 14.74 -7.17
N ILE A 201 12.71 15.24 -8.09
CA ILE A 201 13.13 15.51 -9.47
C ILE A 201 14.10 16.70 -9.52
N SER A 202 13.89 17.71 -8.68
CA SER A 202 14.82 18.86 -8.55
C SER A 202 16.19 18.45 -8.01
N SER A 203 16.24 17.48 -7.08
CA SER A 203 17.51 16.98 -6.52
C SER A 203 18.38 16.24 -7.55
N VAL A 204 17.75 15.74 -8.62
CA VAL A 204 18.43 15.07 -9.76
C VAL A 204 18.77 16.06 -10.89
N GLY A 205 18.45 17.36 -10.73
CA GLY A 205 18.74 18.40 -11.73
C GLY A 205 17.81 18.43 -12.95
N ILE A 206 16.79 17.58 -13.01
CA ILE A 206 15.88 17.47 -14.17
C ILE A 206 14.66 18.40 -14.04
N GLY A 207 14.31 18.83 -12.82
CA GLY A 207 13.06 19.54 -12.54
C GLY A 207 12.86 20.86 -13.28
N GLN A 208 13.96 21.53 -13.66
CA GLN A 208 13.92 22.83 -14.35
C GLN A 208 13.49 22.73 -15.83
N HIS A 209 13.60 21.53 -16.42
CA HIS A 209 13.30 21.30 -17.85
C HIS A 209 11.91 20.67 -18.07
N LEU A 210 11.16 20.38 -17.00
CA LEU A 210 9.84 19.74 -17.10
C LEU A 210 8.71 20.76 -17.05
N PRO A 211 7.64 20.54 -17.83
CA PRO A 211 6.48 21.42 -17.82
C PRO A 211 5.83 21.50 -16.41
N PRO A 212 5.46 22.71 -15.93
CA PRO A 212 4.80 22.89 -14.62
C PRO A 212 3.52 22.07 -14.45
N ALA A 213 2.84 21.74 -15.54
CA ALA A 213 1.64 20.90 -15.54
C ALA A 213 1.86 19.51 -14.91
N LEU A 214 3.07 18.95 -15.00
CA LEU A 214 3.43 17.66 -14.39
C LEU A 214 3.46 17.72 -12.86
N PHE A 215 3.47 18.90 -12.27
CA PHE A 215 3.48 19.13 -10.83
C PHE A 215 2.13 19.66 -10.31
N SER A 216 1.07 19.55 -11.12
CA SER A 216 -0.25 20.01 -10.74
C SER A 216 -0.91 19.08 -9.72
N MET A 217 -1.65 19.65 -8.77
CA MET A 217 -2.44 18.88 -7.79
C MET A 217 -3.45 17.94 -8.48
N GLY A 218 -4.03 18.36 -9.60
CA GLY A 218 -4.95 17.52 -10.38
C GLY A 218 -4.30 16.24 -10.87
N LEU A 219 -3.09 16.32 -11.44
CA LEU A 219 -2.34 15.15 -11.88
C LEU A 219 -1.99 14.23 -10.71
N TYR A 220 -1.58 14.80 -9.56
CA TYR A 220 -1.25 14.02 -8.37
C TYR A 220 -2.46 13.27 -7.81
N LEU A 221 -3.64 13.89 -7.81
CA LEU A 221 -4.89 13.22 -7.43
C LEU A 221 -5.22 12.07 -8.38
N VAL A 222 -5.09 12.28 -9.70
CA VAL A 222 -5.32 11.22 -10.70
C VAL A 222 -4.36 10.05 -10.47
N LEU A 223 -3.06 10.31 -10.34
CA LEU A 223 -2.04 9.27 -10.11
C LEU A 223 -2.26 8.53 -8.78
N THR A 224 -2.76 9.22 -7.76
CA THR A 224 -3.09 8.60 -6.48
C THR A 224 -4.31 7.69 -6.57
N ILE A 225 -5.37 8.13 -7.27
CA ILE A 225 -6.63 7.38 -7.35
C ILE A 225 -6.56 6.25 -8.38
N LEU A 226 -5.69 6.36 -9.38
CA LEU A 226 -5.56 5.38 -10.47
C LEU A 226 -5.48 3.92 -10.02
N PRO A 227 -4.70 3.54 -8.98
CA PRO A 227 -4.67 2.16 -8.48
C PRO A 227 -6.04 1.66 -8.01
N LEU A 228 -6.89 2.53 -7.44
CA LEU A 228 -8.25 2.17 -7.00
C LEU A 228 -9.19 1.99 -8.20
N VAL A 229 -9.09 2.84 -9.21
CA VAL A 229 -9.87 2.69 -10.46
C VAL A 229 -9.54 1.36 -11.13
N ILE A 230 -8.27 1.05 -11.25
CA ILE A 230 -7.79 -0.22 -11.79
C ILE A 230 -8.26 -1.40 -10.94
N LEU A 231 -8.23 -1.26 -9.62
CA LEU A 231 -8.76 -2.27 -8.69
C LEU A 231 -10.23 -2.55 -8.95
N ILE A 232 -11.08 -1.51 -9.02
CA ILE A 232 -12.51 -1.66 -9.27
C ILE A 232 -12.74 -2.38 -10.60
N PHE A 233 -12.08 -1.94 -11.67
CA PHE A 233 -12.15 -2.58 -12.99
C PHE A 233 -11.84 -4.08 -12.91
N TRP A 234 -10.74 -4.47 -12.27
CA TRP A 234 -10.36 -5.86 -12.15
C TRP A 234 -11.25 -6.68 -11.23
N LEU A 235 -11.76 -6.11 -10.13
CA LEU A 235 -12.71 -6.79 -9.25
C LEU A 235 -14.02 -7.11 -9.98
N VAL A 236 -14.54 -6.14 -10.74
CA VAL A 236 -15.72 -6.34 -11.60
C VAL A 236 -15.43 -7.44 -12.62
N ARG A 237 -14.32 -7.35 -13.33
CA ARG A 237 -13.92 -8.37 -14.31
C ARG A 237 -13.80 -9.76 -13.70
N VAL A 238 -13.15 -9.92 -12.55
CA VAL A 238 -13.01 -11.20 -11.83
C VAL A 238 -14.37 -11.75 -11.38
N ARG A 239 -15.29 -10.87 -10.99
CA ARG A 239 -16.64 -11.25 -10.55
C ARG A 239 -17.51 -11.81 -11.68
N PHE A 240 -17.44 -11.20 -12.85
CA PHE A 240 -18.34 -11.49 -13.96
C PHE A 240 -17.75 -12.46 -15.00
N THR A 241 -16.43 -12.67 -15.04
CA THR A 241 -15.81 -13.59 -16.02
C THR A 241 -15.84 -15.02 -15.52
N SER A 242 -16.38 -15.93 -16.32
CA SER A 242 -16.49 -17.37 -16.01
C SER A 242 -15.16 -18.09 -15.82
N THR A 243 -14.10 -17.61 -16.47
CA THR A 243 -12.73 -18.19 -16.43
C THR A 243 -12.15 -18.30 -14.99
N TYR A 244 -12.60 -17.44 -14.05
CA TYR A 244 -12.11 -17.46 -12.67
C TYR A 244 -13.04 -18.20 -11.69
N LYS A 245 -14.18 -18.71 -12.20
CA LYS A 245 -15.09 -19.53 -11.38
C LYS A 245 -14.48 -20.93 -11.27
N THR A 246 -14.29 -21.41 -10.06
CA THR A 246 -13.91 -22.81 -9.80
C THR A 246 -15.00 -23.70 -10.37
N ARG A 247 -14.68 -24.53 -11.36
CA ARG A 247 -15.57 -25.63 -11.76
C ARG A 247 -15.76 -26.52 -10.52
N PRO A 248 -17.00 -26.90 -10.15
CA PRO A 248 -17.22 -27.92 -9.15
C PRO A 248 -16.41 -29.16 -9.58
N ARG A 249 -15.62 -29.71 -8.67
CA ARG A 249 -14.96 -31.00 -8.89
C ARG A 249 -16.09 -32.01 -9.13
N ALA A 250 -16.19 -32.51 -10.34
CA ALA A 250 -17.09 -33.61 -10.62
C ALA A 250 -16.72 -34.72 -9.63
N VAL A 251 -17.62 -35.05 -8.72
CA VAL A 251 -17.52 -36.23 -7.89
C VAL A 251 -17.59 -37.39 -8.88
N LEU A 252 -16.44 -37.97 -9.19
CA LEU A 252 -16.41 -39.27 -9.85
C LEU A 252 -17.12 -40.22 -8.89
N SER A 253 -18.39 -40.43 -9.10
CA SER A 253 -19.11 -41.57 -8.57
C SER A 253 -18.40 -42.79 -9.16
N SER A 254 -17.52 -43.40 -8.40
CA SER A 254 -17.11 -44.78 -8.60
C SER A 254 -18.36 -45.60 -8.39
N SER A 255 -19.11 -45.85 -9.47
CA SER A 255 -19.98 -46.99 -9.55
C SER A 255 -19.07 -48.24 -9.58
N ALA A 256 -18.86 -48.84 -8.44
CA ALA A 256 -18.43 -50.21 -8.34
C ALA A 256 -19.64 -51.05 -8.80
N ASP A 257 -19.49 -51.69 -9.93
CA ASP A 257 -20.15 -52.95 -10.29
C ASP A 257 -19.15 -54.10 -10.13
#